data_a1d51722c4c869d4d8ca21790a72ee8c
#
_entry.id   a1d51722c4c869d4d8ca21790a72ee8c
#
_cell.length_a   1.000
_cell.length_b   1.000
_cell.length_c   1.000
_cell.angle_alpha   90.00
_cell.angle_beta   90.00
_cell.angle_gamma   90.00
#
_symmetry.space_group_name_H-M   'P 1'
#
loop_
_entity.id
_entity.type
_entity.pdbx_description
1 polymer ?
#
loop_
_entity_poly.entity_id
_entity_poly.type
_entity_poly.pdbx_seq_one_letter_code
_entity_poly.pdbx_strand_id
1 'polypeptide(L)' 'YLYKFIVPSDVHKIAKVEATFNDMGAVITTQQSKTGKFTSISISVTMPSAQSVIDKYIAVSDIEGIISL' A
#
# COMPACT_ATOMS: atom_id res chain seq x y z
N TYR A 1 10.07 3.25 7.78
CA TYR A 1 8.74 2.73 8.15
C TYR A 1 8.28 1.66 7.17
N LEU A 2 7.65 0.62 7.68
CA LEU A 2 7.14 -0.47 6.86
C LEU A 2 5.61 -0.45 6.89
N TYR A 3 5.02 -0.19 5.72
CA TYR A 3 3.57 -0.35 5.52
C TYR A 3 3.28 -1.74 4.98
N LYS A 4 2.13 -2.28 5.38
CA LYS A 4 1.67 -3.54 4.83
C LYS A 4 0.16 -3.47 4.59
N PHE A 5 -0.24 -3.65 3.34
CA PHE A 5 -1.63 -3.56 2.92
C PHE A 5 -2.05 -4.84 2.22
N ILE A 6 -3.32 -5.17 2.35
CA ILE A 6 -3.94 -6.23 1.56
C ILE A 6 -5.07 -5.60 0.76
N VAL A 7 -5.07 -5.82 -0.54
CA VAL A 7 -6.10 -5.30 -1.44
C VAL A 7 -6.64 -6.42 -2.32
N PRO A 8 -7.89 -6.31 -2.81
CA PRO A 8 -8.34 -7.21 -3.88
C PRO A 8 -7.38 -7.15 -5.08
N SER A 9 -7.17 -8.27 -5.76
CA SER A 9 -6.24 -8.35 -6.89
C SER A 9 -6.78 -7.62 -8.10
N ASP A 10 -6.83 -6.30 -8.01
CA ASP A 10 -7.31 -5.39 -9.04
C ASP A 10 -6.13 -4.48 -9.39
N VAL A 11 -5.74 -4.50 -10.65
CA VAL A 11 -4.59 -3.74 -11.13
C VAL A 11 -4.72 -2.24 -10.84
N HIS A 12 -5.92 -1.69 -10.88
CA HIS A 12 -6.15 -0.28 -10.59
C HIS A 12 -5.94 0.04 -9.11
N LYS A 13 -6.38 -0.85 -8.22
CA LYS A 13 -6.20 -0.68 -6.78
C LYS A 13 -4.74 -0.80 -6.37
N ILE A 14 -4.04 -1.78 -6.94
CA ILE A 14 -2.60 -1.97 -6.71
C ILE A 14 -1.83 -0.75 -7.21
N ALA A 15 -2.13 -0.28 -8.42
CA ALA A 15 -1.48 0.89 -8.99
C ALA A 15 -1.72 2.15 -8.14
N LYS A 16 -2.90 2.29 -7.56
CA LYS A 16 -3.22 3.44 -6.70
C LYS A 16 -2.40 3.45 -5.42
N VAL A 17 -2.21 2.29 -4.81
CA VAL A 17 -1.34 2.16 -3.64
C VAL A 17 0.10 2.50 -4.01
N GLU A 18 0.59 1.94 -5.10
CA GLU A 18 1.96 2.21 -5.56
C GLU A 18 2.16 3.69 -5.89
N ALA A 19 1.20 4.32 -6.55
CA ALA A 19 1.28 5.74 -6.90
C ALA A 19 1.34 6.65 -5.66
N THR A 20 0.67 6.25 -4.57
CA THR A 20 0.69 7.01 -3.31
C THR A 20 2.10 7.13 -2.75
N PHE A 21 2.98 6.16 -3.02
CA PHE A 21 4.34 6.12 -2.51
C PHE A 21 5.39 6.36 -3.61
N ASN A 22 4.97 6.73 -4.81
CA ASN A 22 5.82 6.74 -6.00
C ASN A 22 7.02 7.69 -5.91
N ASP A 23 6.86 8.87 -5.29
CA ASP A 23 7.89 9.91 -5.25
C ASP A 23 8.78 9.83 -4.01
N MET A 24 8.71 8.76 -3.25
CA MET A 24 9.33 8.68 -1.93
C MET A 24 10.57 7.78 -1.87
N GLY A 25 10.98 7.20 -3.00
CA GLY A 25 12.07 6.23 -3.02
C GLY A 25 11.72 4.94 -2.27
N ALA A 26 10.44 4.60 -2.21
CA ALA A 26 9.98 3.43 -1.49
C ALA A 26 10.32 2.13 -2.21
N VAL A 27 10.65 1.09 -1.43
CA VAL A 27 10.79 -0.27 -1.96
C VAL A 27 9.44 -0.97 -1.79
N ILE A 28 8.81 -1.31 -2.90
CA ILE A 28 7.48 -1.91 -2.92
C ILE A 28 7.58 -3.35 -3.39
N THR A 29 7.04 -4.25 -2.58
CA THR A 29 6.99 -5.68 -2.89
C THR A 29 5.55 -6.15 -2.86
N THR A 30 5.12 -6.88 -3.86
CA THR A 30 3.76 -7.43 -3.94
C THR A 30 3.79 -8.94 -3.96
N GLN A 31 2.75 -9.55 -3.39
CA GLN A 31 2.59 -11.00 -3.39
C GLN A 31 1.11 -11.35 -3.45
N GLN A 32 0.71 -12.18 -4.40
CA GLN A 32 -0.67 -12.66 -4.49
C GLN A 32 -0.93 -13.76 -3.48
N SER A 33 -2.19 -13.84 -3.00
CA SER A 33 -2.64 -14.97 -2.20
C SER A 33 -2.70 -16.24 -3.05
N LYS A 34 -2.85 -17.40 -2.39
CA LYS A 34 -2.92 -18.69 -3.09
C LYS A 34 -4.04 -18.75 -4.13
N THR A 35 -5.15 -18.09 -3.84
CA THR A 35 -6.31 -18.07 -4.75
C THR A 35 -6.22 -16.96 -5.79
N GLY A 36 -5.26 -16.05 -5.63
CA GLY A 36 -5.12 -14.88 -6.48
C GLY A 36 -6.17 -13.80 -6.24
N LYS A 37 -7.05 -13.95 -5.24
CA LYS A 37 -8.12 -12.99 -4.97
C LYS A 37 -7.63 -11.73 -4.28
N PHE A 38 -6.55 -11.82 -3.54
CA PHE A 38 -5.98 -10.70 -2.80
C PHE A 38 -4.50 -10.59 -3.09
N THR A 39 -3.99 -9.37 -3.00
CA THR A 39 -2.57 -9.07 -3.17
C THR A 39 -2.09 -8.34 -1.92
N SER A 40 -1.01 -8.82 -1.30
CA SER A 40 -0.36 -8.10 -0.22
C SER A 40 0.68 -7.17 -0.82
N ILE A 41 0.76 -5.95 -0.27
CA ILE A 41 1.71 -4.93 -0.72
C ILE A 41 2.51 -4.50 0.49
N SER A 42 3.81 -4.72 0.44
CA SER A 42 4.75 -4.30 1.49
C SER A 42 5.56 -3.12 0.97
N ILE A 43 5.59 -2.03 1.72
CA ILE A 43 6.23 -0.79 1.32
C ILE A 43 7.21 -0.37 2.42
N SER A 44 8.49 -0.40 2.10
CA SER A 44 9.55 0.08 2.99
C SER A 44 9.95 1.47 2.52
N VAL A 45 9.79 2.46 3.39
CA VAL A 45 10.00 3.87 3.03
C VAL A 45 10.42 4.67 4.26
N THR A 46 11.29 5.66 4.06
CA THR A 46 11.65 6.61 5.11
C THR A 46 10.59 7.71 5.17
N MET A 47 9.98 7.88 6.34
CA MET A 47 8.93 8.88 6.55
C MET A 47 9.48 10.02 7.39
N PRO A 48 9.18 11.29 7.03
CA PRO A 48 9.72 12.45 7.74
C PRO A 48 9.08 12.71 9.10
N SER A 49 7.88 12.19 9.35
CA SER A 49 7.18 12.42 10.61
C SER A 49 6.08 11.39 10.83
N ALA A 50 5.59 11.30 12.08
CA ALA A 50 4.44 10.47 12.40
C ALA A 50 3.18 10.91 11.64
N GLN A 51 3.02 12.23 11.48
CA GLN A 51 1.87 12.75 10.74
C GLN A 51 1.90 12.33 9.27
N SER A 52 3.08 12.30 8.66
CA SER A 52 3.25 11.81 7.28
C SER A 52 2.82 10.36 7.14
N VAL A 53 3.12 9.52 8.13
CA VAL A 53 2.68 8.12 8.15
C VAL A 53 1.16 8.04 8.13
N ILE A 54 0.51 8.82 8.99
CA ILE A 54 -0.96 8.86 9.08
C ILE A 54 -1.56 9.36 7.77
N ASP A 55 -0.97 10.40 7.17
CA ASP A 55 -1.46 10.97 5.92
C ASP A 55 -1.49 9.94 4.79
N LYS A 56 -0.48 9.05 4.75
CA LYS A 56 -0.45 7.98 3.74
C LYS A 56 -1.55 6.95 3.99
N TYR A 57 -1.82 6.59 5.25
CA TYR A 57 -2.95 5.70 5.56
C TYR A 57 -4.27 6.32 5.11
N ILE A 58 -4.45 7.60 5.34
CA ILE A 58 -5.66 8.31 4.89
C ILE A 58 -5.74 8.32 3.36
N ALA A 59 -4.62 8.55 2.68
CA ALA A 59 -4.58 8.63 1.22
C ALA A 59 -5.02 7.32 0.55
N VAL A 60 -4.77 6.16 1.17
CA VAL A 60 -5.17 4.87 0.62
C VAL A 60 -6.49 4.34 1.20
N SER A 61 -7.03 5.00 2.20
CA SER A 61 -8.23 4.51 2.92
C SER A 61 -9.48 4.50 2.05
N ASP A 62 -9.52 5.26 0.96
CA ASP A 62 -10.65 5.30 0.05
C ASP A 62 -10.63 4.15 -1.00
N ILE A 63 -9.59 3.34 -0.99
CA ILE A 63 -9.51 2.17 -1.85
C ILE A 63 -10.44 1.10 -1.29
N GLU A 64 -11.45 0.71 -2.06
CA GLU A 64 -12.42 -0.28 -1.60
C GLU A 64 -11.76 -1.63 -1.38
N GLY A 65 -12.00 -2.20 -0.18
CA GLY A 65 -11.48 -3.51 0.19
C GLY A 65 -10.06 -3.52 0.73
N ILE A 66 -9.42 -2.35 0.89
CA ILE A 66 -8.06 -2.29 1.45
C ILE A 66 -8.07 -2.62 2.94
N ILE A 67 -7.07 -3.40 3.36
CA ILE A 67 -6.84 -3.75 4.77
C ILE A 67 -5.42 -3.33 5.11
N SER A 68 -5.26 -2.56 6.19
CA SER A 68 -3.96 -2.18 6.72
C SER A 68 -3.56 -3.14 7.85
N LEU A 69 -2.36 -3.63 7.79
CA LEU A 69 -1.82 -4.54 8.82
C LEU A 69 -0.81 -3.85 9.74
#